data_0c7d1bee757d661b9e47212196412520
#
_entry.id   0c7d1bee757d661b9e47212196412520
#
_cell.length_a   1.000
_cell.length_b   1.000
_cell.length_c   1.000
_cell.angle_alpha   90.00
_cell.angle_beta   90.00
_cell.angle_gamma   90.00
#
_symmetry.space_group_name_H-M   'P 1'
#
loop_
_entity.id
_entity.type
_entity.pdbx_description
1 polymer ?
#
loop_
_entity_poly.entity_id
_entity_poly.type
_entity_poly.pdbx_seq_one_letter_code
_entity_poly.pdbx_strand_id
1 'polypeptide(L)'
;VLASLRLRLAMWLLLPLSLFVAVCGYLGWRNAAAVADYVQDHDLLASAKVLSDRLIWEGDNVQASVPPSALSLFVSPERDRVFLSVIGAGGELLAGSPGFPMPDVRRPQGADRAQWYDTRFDGVALRAVVTTRSMFDVAGAREITIAVGKTTGSRDHMLRTLWWPSVDYLLIALVLAVVLTTVALTLELRPVVRLSQQLAQRDPMHLDLVVDTRALHTELRPIADTINRFVRQLRAHSEAQRRFIADAAHQLRTPLAMQASQIEFARYTRRHRQDWDTRRADMDAMWVDMQNSNRRLVAVTNKLLLLAQAEHGDAHTHREPVGLAEVALRCVEQLAALADRRRIDLGLDVSVASGTARVSAQPALLDALVTNLLDNALRYTQEGGRVTVGVRIVEQRVELTVEDNGPGIPAEARERVFERFYRLSQGTEGTGLGLAIVREIARAFDATVDLAVNAREGRGLVVTVRFPVFA
;
A
#
# COMPACT_ATOMS: atom_id res chain seq x y z
N VAL A 1 -12.73 -8.43 -16.58
CA VAL A 1 -12.16 -7.09 -16.29
C VAL A 1 -12.98 -6.42 -15.20
N LEU A 2 -12.65 -6.63 -13.94
CA LEU A 2 -13.30 -5.99 -12.79
C LEU A 2 -12.48 -4.74 -12.41
N ALA A 3 -12.77 -3.65 -13.13
CA ALA A 3 -11.95 -2.44 -13.07
C ALA A 3 -12.21 -1.53 -11.86
N SER A 4 -13.27 -1.74 -11.05
CA SER A 4 -13.56 -0.85 -9.93
C SER A 4 -13.42 -1.53 -8.57
N LEU A 5 -12.66 -0.91 -7.67
CA LEU A 5 -12.49 -1.35 -6.28
C LEU A 5 -13.87 -1.47 -5.59
N ARG A 6 -14.79 -0.57 -5.91
CA ARG A 6 -16.18 -0.58 -5.38
C ARG A 6 -16.90 -1.88 -5.69
N LEU A 7 -16.84 -2.33 -6.93
CA LEU A 7 -17.50 -3.56 -7.37
C LEU A 7 -16.90 -4.80 -6.69
N ARG A 8 -15.57 -4.83 -6.54
CA ARG A 8 -14.89 -5.92 -5.85
C ARG A 8 -15.28 -6.00 -4.37
N LEU A 9 -15.28 -4.87 -3.67
CA LEU A 9 -15.68 -4.80 -2.25
C LEU A 9 -17.17 -5.15 -2.09
N ALA A 10 -18.03 -4.63 -2.97
CA ALA A 10 -19.46 -4.99 -2.95
C ALA A 10 -19.65 -6.49 -3.14
N MET A 11 -18.97 -7.14 -4.09
CA MET A 11 -19.06 -8.59 -4.28
C MET A 11 -18.58 -9.38 -3.06
N TRP A 12 -17.44 -8.97 -2.45
CA TRP A 12 -16.92 -9.64 -1.25
C TRP A 12 -17.88 -9.57 -0.05
N LEU A 13 -18.67 -8.49 0.05
CA LEU A 13 -19.66 -8.33 1.10
C LEU A 13 -21.00 -9.01 0.77
N LEU A 14 -21.46 -8.88 -0.48
CA LEU A 14 -22.80 -9.38 -0.87
C LEU A 14 -22.82 -10.87 -1.16
N LEU A 15 -21.71 -11.48 -1.62
CA LEU A 15 -21.69 -12.91 -1.92
C LEU A 15 -21.84 -13.78 -0.66
N PRO A 16 -21.12 -13.58 0.43
CA PRO A 16 -21.34 -14.33 1.68
C PRO A 16 -22.75 -14.07 2.25
N LEU A 17 -23.25 -12.83 2.14
CA LEU A 17 -24.56 -12.48 2.62
C LEU A 17 -25.66 -13.18 1.81
N SER A 18 -25.56 -13.22 0.49
CA SER A 18 -26.52 -13.94 -0.36
C SER A 18 -26.50 -15.44 -0.10
N LEU A 19 -25.31 -16.02 0.12
CA LEU A 19 -25.18 -17.42 0.54
C LEU A 19 -25.83 -17.66 1.90
N PHE A 20 -25.63 -16.79 2.86
CA PHE A 20 -26.26 -16.88 4.17
C PHE A 20 -27.79 -16.83 4.07
N VAL A 21 -28.34 -15.88 3.28
CA VAL A 21 -29.78 -15.77 3.02
C VAL A 21 -30.32 -17.04 2.38
N ALA A 22 -29.61 -17.61 1.40
CA ALA A 22 -30.02 -18.87 0.77
C ALA A 22 -30.04 -20.04 1.75
N VAL A 23 -29.02 -20.13 2.62
CA VAL A 23 -28.97 -21.15 3.67
C VAL A 23 -30.12 -20.97 4.67
N CYS A 24 -30.38 -19.75 5.12
CA CYS A 24 -31.52 -19.46 6.02
C CYS A 24 -32.88 -19.79 5.38
N GLY A 25 -33.03 -19.45 4.10
CA GLY A 25 -34.26 -19.81 3.33
C GLY A 25 -34.46 -21.31 3.22
N TYR A 26 -33.40 -22.07 2.93
CA TYR A 26 -33.44 -23.52 2.88
C TYR A 26 -33.72 -24.13 4.25
N LEU A 27 -33.10 -23.69 5.31
CA LEU A 27 -33.37 -24.17 6.67
C LEU A 27 -34.79 -23.82 7.12
N GLY A 28 -35.25 -22.62 6.79
CA GLY A 28 -36.62 -22.19 7.05
C GLY A 28 -37.66 -23.10 6.34
N TRP A 29 -37.41 -23.40 5.04
CA TRP A 29 -38.25 -24.34 4.28
C TRP A 29 -38.24 -25.71 4.92
N ARG A 30 -37.08 -26.27 5.26
CA ARG A 30 -36.95 -27.58 5.91
C ARG A 30 -37.66 -27.63 7.26
N ASN A 31 -37.58 -26.59 8.06
CA ASN A 31 -38.25 -26.49 9.34
C ASN A 31 -39.78 -26.41 9.16
N ALA A 32 -40.27 -25.57 8.23
CA ALA A 32 -41.69 -25.47 7.90
C ALA A 32 -42.25 -26.80 7.39
N ALA A 33 -41.50 -27.51 6.53
CA ALA A 33 -41.86 -28.84 6.07
C ALA A 33 -41.96 -29.85 7.20
N ALA A 34 -40.98 -29.88 8.10
CA ALA A 34 -40.99 -30.79 9.26
C ALA A 34 -42.19 -30.54 10.20
N VAL A 35 -42.55 -29.26 10.41
CA VAL A 35 -43.73 -28.89 11.20
C VAL A 35 -45.00 -29.31 10.51
N ALA A 36 -45.14 -29.07 9.19
CA ALA A 36 -46.32 -29.47 8.43
C ALA A 36 -46.52 -30.99 8.38
N ASP A 37 -45.40 -31.73 8.21
CA ASP A 37 -45.39 -33.21 8.26
C ASP A 37 -45.79 -33.72 9.65
N TYR A 38 -45.24 -33.13 10.67
CA TYR A 38 -45.56 -33.51 12.07
C TYR A 38 -47.05 -33.30 12.39
N VAL A 39 -47.63 -32.16 12.01
CA VAL A 39 -49.04 -31.87 12.24
C VAL A 39 -49.93 -32.82 11.45
N GLN A 40 -49.60 -33.08 10.17
CA GLN A 40 -50.37 -34.00 9.34
C GLN A 40 -50.31 -35.44 9.89
N ASP A 41 -49.15 -35.92 10.27
CA ASP A 41 -48.97 -37.27 10.82
C ASP A 41 -49.72 -37.44 12.18
N HIS A 42 -49.69 -36.38 13.00
CA HIS A 42 -50.42 -36.40 14.28
C HIS A 42 -51.96 -36.40 14.07
N ASP A 43 -52.45 -35.60 13.11
CA ASP A 43 -53.89 -35.51 12.73
C ASP A 43 -54.39 -36.82 12.16
N LEU A 44 -53.58 -37.48 11.31
CA LEU A 44 -53.88 -38.80 10.77
C LEU A 44 -53.98 -39.88 11.86
N LEU A 45 -53.04 -39.87 12.82
CA LEU A 45 -53.01 -40.81 13.94
C LEU A 45 -54.23 -40.62 14.86
N ALA A 46 -54.55 -39.35 15.16
CA ALA A 46 -55.75 -39.02 15.95
C ALA A 46 -57.04 -39.50 15.26
N SER A 47 -57.11 -39.27 13.95
CA SER A 47 -58.24 -39.75 13.13
C SER A 47 -58.35 -41.25 13.11
N ALA A 48 -57.24 -41.97 12.95
CA ALA A 48 -57.21 -43.43 13.00
C ALA A 48 -57.63 -43.99 14.39
N LYS A 49 -57.19 -43.33 15.49
CA LYS A 49 -57.58 -43.66 16.85
C LYS A 49 -59.10 -43.50 17.07
N VAL A 50 -59.66 -42.36 16.68
CA VAL A 50 -61.10 -42.10 16.82
C VAL A 50 -61.93 -43.14 16.04
N LEU A 51 -61.49 -43.50 14.83
CA LEU A 51 -62.13 -44.57 14.06
C LEU A 51 -62.02 -45.93 14.75
N SER A 52 -60.84 -46.24 15.24
CA SER A 52 -60.58 -47.46 16.00
C SER A 52 -61.51 -47.62 17.20
N ASP A 53 -61.75 -46.54 17.94
CA ASP A 53 -62.59 -46.57 19.17
C ASP A 53 -64.09 -46.66 18.85
N ARG A 54 -64.50 -46.44 17.62
CA ARG A 54 -65.90 -46.52 17.14
C ARG A 54 -66.24 -47.84 16.44
N LEU A 55 -65.27 -48.75 16.33
CA LEU A 55 -65.54 -50.10 15.83
C LEU A 55 -66.26 -50.94 16.88
N ILE A 56 -67.40 -51.43 16.60
CA ILE A 56 -68.27 -52.26 17.47
C ILE A 56 -68.54 -53.59 16.80
N TRP A 57 -68.49 -54.72 17.56
CA TRP A 57 -68.94 -56.01 17.10
C TRP A 57 -70.46 -56.11 17.26
N GLU A 58 -71.17 -56.47 16.17
CA GLU A 58 -72.56 -56.77 16.20
C GLU A 58 -72.76 -58.13 15.54
N GLY A 59 -72.85 -59.16 16.39
CA GLY A 59 -72.91 -60.56 15.93
C GLY A 59 -71.56 -61.05 15.42
N ASP A 60 -71.52 -61.72 14.29
CA ASP A 60 -70.26 -62.25 13.69
C ASP A 60 -69.61 -61.27 12.71
N ASN A 61 -70.16 -60.05 12.56
CA ASN A 61 -69.64 -59.00 11.69
C ASN A 61 -69.23 -57.75 12.45
N VAL A 62 -68.11 -57.15 12.00
CA VAL A 62 -67.63 -55.84 12.53
C VAL A 62 -68.42 -54.78 11.74
N GLN A 63 -69.30 -54.03 12.43
CA GLN A 63 -69.89 -52.83 11.88
C GLN A 63 -69.11 -51.59 12.27
N ALA A 64 -68.59 -50.86 11.29
CA ALA A 64 -68.03 -49.58 11.48
C ALA A 64 -69.11 -48.52 11.42
N SER A 65 -69.75 -48.23 12.57
CA SER A 65 -70.64 -47.09 12.65
C SER A 65 -69.87 -45.79 12.65
N VAL A 66 -69.63 -45.24 11.47
CA VAL A 66 -68.97 -43.91 11.37
C VAL A 66 -70.10 -42.85 11.40
N PRO A 67 -70.35 -42.22 12.57
CA PRO A 67 -71.41 -41.23 12.66
C PRO A 67 -71.04 -39.99 11.80
N PRO A 68 -72.05 -39.26 11.28
CA PRO A 68 -71.78 -38.03 10.51
C PRO A 68 -70.88 -36.99 11.26
N SER A 69 -70.93 -36.99 12.59
CA SER A 69 -70.07 -36.15 13.43
C SER A 69 -68.58 -36.56 13.40
N ALA A 70 -68.28 -37.83 13.14
CA ALA A 70 -66.92 -38.30 12.95
C ALA A 70 -66.39 -37.93 11.55
N LEU A 71 -67.28 -37.86 10.55
CA LEU A 71 -66.89 -37.38 9.22
C LEU A 71 -66.54 -35.88 9.24
N SER A 72 -67.10 -35.09 10.17
CA SER A 72 -66.76 -33.68 10.27
C SER A 72 -65.31 -33.46 10.71
N LEU A 73 -64.66 -34.40 11.42
CA LEU A 73 -63.23 -34.39 11.78
C LEU A 73 -62.31 -34.48 10.53
N PHE A 74 -62.86 -34.94 9.42
CA PHE A 74 -62.12 -35.10 8.17
C PHE A 74 -62.33 -33.93 7.22
N VAL A 75 -63.22 -32.97 7.56
CA VAL A 75 -63.43 -31.77 6.75
C VAL A 75 -62.27 -30.78 7.02
N SER A 76 -61.35 -30.68 6.07
CA SER A 76 -60.34 -29.63 6.13
C SER A 76 -60.81 -28.43 5.28
N PRO A 77 -60.43 -27.20 5.61
CA PRO A 77 -60.67 -26.00 4.83
C PRO A 77 -60.23 -26.14 3.36
N GLU A 78 -59.21 -26.92 3.11
CA GLU A 78 -58.56 -27.16 1.81
C GLU A 78 -59.25 -28.27 1.02
N ARG A 79 -60.38 -28.82 1.53
CA ARG A 79 -61.19 -29.92 0.93
C ARG A 79 -60.36 -31.19 0.68
N ASP A 80 -59.48 -31.53 1.64
CA ASP A 80 -58.73 -32.77 1.55
C ASP A 80 -59.69 -33.97 1.50
N ARG A 81 -59.35 -34.92 0.64
CA ARG A 81 -60.06 -36.22 0.57
C ARG A 81 -59.43 -37.15 1.59
N VAL A 82 -60.25 -37.75 2.40
CA VAL A 82 -59.87 -38.78 3.35
C VAL A 82 -60.37 -40.14 2.89
N PHE A 83 -59.51 -41.10 2.92
CA PHE A 83 -59.78 -42.48 2.60
C PHE A 83 -59.52 -43.34 3.82
N LEU A 84 -60.36 -44.29 4.08
CA LEU A 84 -60.22 -45.23 5.16
C LEU A 84 -60.34 -46.64 4.67
N SER A 85 -59.66 -47.58 5.29
CA SER A 85 -59.87 -49.00 5.03
C SER A 85 -59.67 -49.76 6.35
N VAL A 86 -60.58 -50.62 6.68
CA VAL A 86 -60.56 -51.51 7.85
C VAL A 86 -60.53 -52.93 7.35
N ILE A 87 -59.52 -53.68 7.69
CA ILE A 87 -59.30 -55.06 7.25
C ILE A 87 -59.25 -55.95 8.51
N GLY A 88 -59.98 -57.06 8.42
CA GLY A 88 -60.06 -58.08 9.41
C GLY A 88 -58.85 -59.02 9.44
N ALA A 89 -58.75 -59.88 10.41
CA ALA A 89 -57.67 -60.84 10.59
C ALA A 89 -57.45 -61.79 9.42
N GLY A 90 -58.46 -62.06 8.65
CA GLY A 90 -58.41 -62.90 7.46
C GLY A 90 -58.11 -62.18 6.16
N GLY A 91 -57.86 -60.84 6.23
CA GLY A 91 -57.64 -60.01 5.04
C GLY A 91 -58.92 -59.55 4.34
N GLU A 92 -60.07 -59.79 4.93
CA GLU A 92 -61.36 -59.31 4.42
C GLU A 92 -61.53 -57.81 4.69
N LEU A 93 -62.13 -57.10 3.69
CA LEU A 93 -62.45 -55.67 3.88
C LEU A 93 -63.74 -55.56 4.71
N LEU A 94 -63.63 -55.09 5.97
CA LEU A 94 -64.76 -54.90 6.85
C LEU A 94 -65.50 -53.58 6.60
N ALA A 95 -64.74 -52.53 6.31
CA ALA A 95 -65.33 -51.21 6.00
C ALA A 95 -64.32 -50.32 5.25
N GLY A 96 -64.86 -49.38 4.46
CA GLY A 96 -64.02 -48.34 3.82
C GLY A 96 -63.90 -48.55 2.30
N SER A 97 -62.81 -47.99 1.76
CA SER A 97 -62.58 -47.95 0.30
C SER A 97 -61.89 -49.23 -0.17
N PRO A 98 -62.49 -49.96 -1.08
CA PRO A 98 -61.93 -51.19 -1.65
C PRO A 98 -60.65 -50.84 -2.45
N GLY A 99 -59.60 -51.69 -2.28
CA GLY A 99 -58.37 -51.52 -3.03
C GLY A 99 -57.46 -50.42 -2.49
N PHE A 100 -57.70 -49.89 -1.30
CA PHE A 100 -56.79 -48.94 -0.64
C PHE A 100 -55.40 -49.54 -0.46
N PRO A 101 -54.33 -48.91 -0.98
CA PRO A 101 -53.00 -49.49 -0.92
C PRO A 101 -52.48 -49.57 0.52
N MET A 102 -52.20 -50.77 0.96
CA MET A 102 -51.53 -50.99 2.25
C MET A 102 -50.07 -51.32 2.03
N PRO A 103 -49.16 -50.85 2.89
CA PRO A 103 -47.79 -51.33 2.86
C PRO A 103 -47.79 -52.83 3.16
N ASP A 104 -46.85 -53.55 2.56
CA ASP A 104 -46.62 -54.95 2.87
C ASP A 104 -46.11 -55.08 4.30
N VAL A 105 -47.05 -55.02 5.25
CA VAL A 105 -46.78 -55.04 6.66
C VAL A 105 -46.47 -56.49 7.05
N ARG A 106 -45.20 -56.87 7.00
CA ARG A 106 -44.70 -57.93 7.84
C ARG A 106 -44.97 -57.52 9.30
N ARG A 107 -46.06 -58.04 9.89
CA ARG A 107 -46.62 -57.83 11.24
C ARG A 107 -45.81 -56.82 12.10
N PRO A 108 -46.32 -55.64 12.42
CA PRO A 108 -45.75 -54.85 13.49
C PRO A 108 -45.73 -55.68 14.78
N GLN A 109 -44.55 -56.04 15.22
CA GLN A 109 -44.44 -56.73 16.51
C GLN A 109 -44.76 -55.71 17.62
N GLY A 110 -45.93 -55.78 18.20
CA GLY A 110 -46.39 -55.02 19.34
C GLY A 110 -47.70 -54.27 19.09
N ALA A 111 -48.67 -54.45 19.98
CA ALA A 111 -49.91 -53.69 20.00
C ALA A 111 -49.60 -52.19 20.11
N ASP A 112 -50.29 -51.34 19.30
CA ASP A 112 -50.21 -49.88 19.26
C ASP A 112 -49.04 -49.21 18.45
N ARG A 113 -48.42 -49.88 17.48
CA ARG A 113 -47.48 -49.16 16.58
C ARG A 113 -48.16 -48.68 15.35
N ALA A 114 -48.21 -47.35 15.20
CA ALA A 114 -48.59 -46.68 13.97
C ALA A 114 -47.42 -46.63 12.97
N GLN A 115 -47.66 -46.93 11.73
CA GLN A 115 -46.67 -46.79 10.65
C GLN A 115 -47.22 -45.80 9.58
N TRP A 116 -46.45 -44.78 9.30
CA TRP A 116 -46.77 -43.77 8.26
C TRP A 116 -46.11 -44.15 6.95
N TYR A 117 -46.83 -43.92 5.86
CA TYR A 117 -46.34 -44.17 4.50
C TYR A 117 -47.01 -43.25 3.49
N ASP A 118 -46.29 -42.97 2.41
CA ASP A 118 -46.79 -42.20 1.27
C ASP A 118 -47.30 -43.17 0.20
N THR A 119 -48.47 -42.92 -0.32
CA THR A 119 -49.08 -43.76 -1.35
C THR A 119 -49.89 -42.94 -2.35
N ARG A 120 -50.41 -43.61 -3.41
CA ARG A 120 -51.34 -43.03 -4.35
C ARG A 120 -52.59 -43.88 -4.43
N PHE A 121 -53.73 -43.23 -4.30
CA PHE A 121 -55.03 -43.91 -4.45
C PHE A 121 -56.00 -42.98 -5.24
N ASP A 122 -56.77 -43.54 -6.15
CA ASP A 122 -57.65 -42.79 -7.03
C ASP A 122 -56.93 -41.63 -7.79
N GLY A 123 -55.69 -41.89 -8.24
CA GLY A 123 -54.86 -40.93 -8.95
C GLY A 123 -54.28 -39.77 -8.10
N VAL A 124 -54.55 -39.73 -6.78
CA VAL A 124 -54.11 -38.66 -5.86
C VAL A 124 -53.03 -39.15 -4.91
N ALA A 125 -52.04 -38.31 -4.65
CA ALA A 125 -51.02 -38.60 -3.64
C ALA A 125 -51.61 -38.45 -2.23
N LEU A 126 -51.33 -39.42 -1.37
CA LEU A 126 -51.82 -39.49 -0.01
C LEU A 126 -50.70 -39.74 0.98
N ARG A 127 -50.77 -39.11 2.12
CA ARG A 127 -50.07 -39.53 3.33
C ARG A 127 -51.03 -40.42 4.13
N ALA A 128 -50.57 -41.59 4.52
CA ALA A 128 -51.41 -42.57 5.22
C ALA A 128 -50.73 -43.11 6.48
N VAL A 129 -51.56 -43.49 7.43
CA VAL A 129 -51.16 -44.20 8.63
C VAL A 129 -51.85 -45.55 8.72
N VAL A 130 -51.15 -46.59 9.04
CA VAL A 130 -51.71 -47.89 9.38
C VAL A 130 -51.48 -48.17 10.86
N THR A 131 -52.53 -48.64 11.53
CA THR A 131 -52.48 -49.06 12.95
C THR A 131 -53.21 -50.36 13.09
N THR A 132 -52.77 -51.21 13.99
CA THR A 132 -53.37 -52.49 14.31
C THR A 132 -53.95 -52.44 15.71
N ARG A 133 -55.18 -52.91 15.88
CA ARG A 133 -55.84 -53.01 17.17
C ARG A 133 -56.32 -54.45 17.40
N SER A 134 -56.08 -54.96 18.59
CA SER A 134 -56.65 -56.23 19.02
C SER A 134 -58.07 -55.97 19.59
N MET A 135 -59.06 -56.58 18.99
CA MET A 135 -60.43 -56.61 19.52
C MET A 135 -60.72 -57.97 20.08
N PHE A 136 -61.39 -58.01 21.23
CA PHE A 136 -61.77 -59.24 21.91
C PHE A 136 -63.23 -59.60 21.63
N ASP A 137 -63.42 -60.82 21.18
CA ASP A 137 -64.74 -61.44 20.94
C ASP A 137 -64.83 -62.70 21.82
N VAL A 138 -66.07 -63.29 21.86
CA VAL A 138 -66.32 -64.55 22.60
C VAL A 138 -65.46 -65.70 22.09
N ALA A 139 -64.98 -65.63 20.86
CA ALA A 139 -64.05 -66.61 20.25
C ALA A 139 -62.53 -66.33 20.45
N GLY A 140 -62.17 -65.21 21.08
CA GLY A 140 -60.76 -64.82 21.29
C GLY A 140 -60.37 -63.39 20.75
N ALA A 141 -59.07 -63.08 20.77
CA ALA A 141 -58.53 -61.83 20.28
C ALA A 141 -58.38 -61.89 18.75
N ARG A 142 -59.05 -60.99 18.04
CA ARG A 142 -58.88 -60.80 16.60
C ARG A 142 -58.17 -59.48 16.34
N GLU A 143 -57.13 -59.49 15.51
CA GLU A 143 -56.40 -58.25 15.10
C GLU A 143 -57.12 -57.61 13.92
N ILE A 144 -57.40 -56.33 14.03
CA ILE A 144 -57.98 -55.50 12.97
C ILE A 144 -56.95 -54.46 12.57
N THR A 145 -56.70 -54.34 11.27
CA THR A 145 -55.84 -53.34 10.68
C THR A 145 -56.66 -52.16 10.14
N ILE A 146 -56.36 -50.98 10.60
CA ILE A 146 -57.03 -49.74 10.23
C ILE A 146 -56.02 -48.86 9.47
N ALA A 147 -56.32 -48.49 8.27
CA ALA A 147 -55.55 -47.55 7.48
C ALA A 147 -56.38 -46.31 7.21
N VAL A 148 -55.79 -45.16 7.45
CA VAL A 148 -56.36 -43.86 7.14
C VAL A 148 -55.37 -43.06 6.30
N GLY A 149 -55.81 -42.55 5.15
CA GLY A 149 -55.01 -41.70 4.26
C GLY A 149 -55.68 -40.36 4.00
N LYS A 150 -54.97 -39.33 3.93
CA LYS A 150 -55.43 -37.96 3.63
C LYS A 150 -54.57 -37.35 2.51
N THR A 151 -55.20 -36.58 1.63
CA THR A 151 -54.45 -35.80 0.63
C THR A 151 -53.56 -34.76 1.28
N THR A 152 -52.51 -34.29 0.58
CA THR A 152 -51.51 -33.37 1.09
C THR A 152 -51.86 -31.89 0.98
N GLY A 153 -53.13 -31.55 0.61
CA GLY A 153 -53.55 -30.16 0.37
C GLY A 153 -53.36 -29.25 1.59
N SER A 154 -53.84 -29.67 2.77
CA SER A 154 -53.65 -28.91 4.02
C SER A 154 -52.17 -28.76 4.41
N ARG A 155 -51.39 -29.82 4.20
CA ARG A 155 -49.93 -29.80 4.42
C ARG A 155 -49.25 -28.73 3.53
N ASP A 156 -49.56 -28.76 2.24
CA ASP A 156 -48.94 -27.83 1.28
C ASP A 156 -49.39 -26.39 1.51
N HIS A 157 -50.64 -26.19 1.92
CA HIS A 157 -51.14 -24.88 2.34
C HIS A 157 -50.40 -24.38 3.61
N MET A 158 -50.29 -25.22 4.61
CA MET A 158 -49.56 -24.91 5.86
C MET A 158 -48.10 -24.62 5.58
N LEU A 159 -47.43 -25.43 4.74
CA LEU A 159 -46.06 -25.18 4.32
C LEU A 159 -45.90 -23.80 3.67
N ARG A 160 -46.79 -23.45 2.73
CA ARG A 160 -46.76 -22.13 2.07
C ARG A 160 -46.98 -21.01 3.09
N THR A 161 -47.94 -21.13 3.97
CA THR A 161 -48.28 -20.10 4.96
C THR A 161 -47.16 -19.87 5.97
N LEU A 162 -46.41 -20.91 6.33
CA LEU A 162 -45.26 -20.77 7.23
C LEU A 162 -43.98 -20.26 6.54
N TRP A 163 -43.77 -20.67 5.29
CA TRP A 163 -42.52 -20.39 4.60
C TRP A 163 -42.48 -19.08 3.83
N TRP A 164 -43.56 -18.73 3.07
CA TRP A 164 -43.60 -17.53 2.23
C TRP A 164 -43.34 -16.23 2.99
N PRO A 165 -43.90 -15.96 4.16
CA PRO A 165 -43.59 -14.73 4.90
C PRO A 165 -42.11 -14.64 5.27
N SER A 166 -41.47 -15.77 5.57
CA SER A 166 -40.04 -15.82 5.88
C SER A 166 -39.17 -15.44 4.66
N VAL A 167 -39.57 -15.86 3.47
CA VAL A 167 -38.90 -15.47 2.21
C VAL A 167 -39.00 -13.98 1.96
N ASP A 168 -40.21 -13.41 2.15
CA ASP A 168 -40.42 -11.97 1.97
C ASP A 168 -39.52 -11.15 2.90
N TYR A 169 -39.40 -11.50 4.18
CA TYR A 169 -38.53 -10.85 5.13
C TYR A 169 -37.04 -11.00 4.73
N LEU A 170 -36.62 -12.17 4.28
CA LEU A 170 -35.23 -12.40 3.83
C LEU A 170 -34.92 -11.59 2.57
N LEU A 171 -35.83 -11.47 1.62
CA LEU A 171 -35.67 -10.65 0.42
C LEU A 171 -35.60 -9.15 0.76
N ILE A 172 -36.46 -8.66 1.64
CA ILE A 172 -36.44 -7.28 2.11
C ILE A 172 -35.09 -6.98 2.80
N ALA A 173 -34.64 -7.88 3.70
CA ALA A 173 -33.36 -7.74 4.36
C ALA A 173 -32.18 -7.73 3.38
N LEU A 174 -32.21 -8.59 2.35
CA LEU A 174 -31.18 -8.62 1.31
C LEU A 174 -31.14 -7.31 0.49
N VAL A 175 -32.32 -6.83 0.05
CA VAL A 175 -32.41 -5.56 -0.68
C VAL A 175 -31.90 -4.40 0.16
N LEU A 176 -32.32 -4.33 1.43
CA LEU A 176 -31.85 -3.31 2.37
C LEU A 176 -30.33 -3.38 2.55
N ALA A 177 -29.77 -4.56 2.71
CA ALA A 177 -28.34 -4.75 2.84
C ALA A 177 -27.56 -4.31 1.58
N VAL A 178 -28.07 -4.59 0.39
CA VAL A 178 -27.50 -4.11 -0.89
C VAL A 178 -27.50 -2.59 -0.95
N VAL A 179 -28.62 -1.96 -0.62
CA VAL A 179 -28.74 -0.50 -0.62
C VAL A 179 -27.77 0.12 0.41
N LEU A 180 -27.79 -0.35 1.66
CA LEU A 180 -26.91 0.16 2.71
C LEU A 180 -25.42 -0.01 2.36
N THR A 181 -25.03 -1.17 1.83
CA THR A 181 -23.66 -1.43 1.40
C THR A 181 -23.23 -0.47 0.28
N THR A 182 -24.10 -0.24 -0.70
CA THR A 182 -23.81 0.67 -1.82
C THR A 182 -23.68 2.11 -1.35
N VAL A 183 -24.57 2.57 -0.47
CA VAL A 183 -24.52 3.90 0.13
C VAL A 183 -23.27 4.07 0.97
N ALA A 184 -23.00 3.15 1.89
CA ALA A 184 -21.80 3.18 2.73
C ALA A 184 -20.53 3.24 1.90
N LEU A 185 -20.37 2.36 0.90
CA LEU A 185 -19.19 2.30 0.05
C LEU A 185 -19.00 3.59 -0.78
N THR A 186 -20.10 4.22 -1.21
CA THR A 186 -20.01 5.49 -1.93
C THR A 186 -19.62 6.65 -1.03
N LEU A 187 -20.09 6.69 0.21
CA LEU A 187 -19.75 7.72 1.19
C LEU A 187 -18.29 7.58 1.64
N GLU A 188 -17.86 6.37 2.01
CA GLU A 188 -16.52 6.09 2.50
C GLU A 188 -15.41 6.29 1.46
N LEU A 189 -15.69 6.05 0.17
CA LEU A 189 -14.70 6.24 -0.89
C LEU A 189 -14.71 7.66 -1.51
N ARG A 190 -15.66 8.52 -1.15
CA ARG A 190 -15.67 9.91 -1.63
C ARG A 190 -14.41 10.72 -1.28
N PRO A 191 -13.86 10.67 -0.04
CA PRO A 191 -12.64 11.40 0.30
C PRO A 191 -11.45 10.98 -0.56
N VAL A 192 -11.29 9.68 -0.83
CA VAL A 192 -10.19 9.16 -1.66
C VAL A 192 -10.28 9.67 -3.10
N VAL A 193 -11.48 9.63 -3.69
CA VAL A 193 -11.71 10.13 -5.06
C VAL A 193 -11.48 11.64 -5.13
N ARG A 194 -11.93 12.42 -4.14
CA ARG A 194 -11.68 13.86 -4.08
C ARG A 194 -10.21 14.18 -3.97
N LEU A 195 -9.46 13.45 -3.12
CA LEU A 195 -8.03 13.60 -2.99
C LEU A 195 -7.31 13.34 -4.32
N SER A 196 -7.66 12.25 -5.01
CA SER A 196 -7.10 11.92 -6.33
C SER A 196 -7.41 13.00 -7.38
N GLN A 197 -8.61 13.54 -7.40
CA GLN A 197 -9.00 14.62 -8.31
C GLN A 197 -8.27 15.93 -8.00
N GLN A 198 -8.11 16.28 -6.73
CA GLN A 198 -7.35 17.46 -6.31
C GLN A 198 -5.88 17.37 -6.72
N LEU A 199 -5.29 16.16 -6.64
CA LEU A 199 -3.92 15.91 -7.09
C LEU A 199 -3.80 15.98 -8.63
N ALA A 200 -4.79 15.45 -9.36
CA ALA A 200 -4.75 15.38 -10.82
C ALA A 200 -5.03 16.73 -11.51
N GLN A 201 -5.81 17.62 -10.89
CA GLN A 201 -6.22 18.90 -11.51
C GLN A 201 -5.25 20.05 -11.25
N ARG A 202 -4.26 19.88 -10.39
CA ARG A 202 -3.30 20.94 -10.06
C ARG A 202 -2.08 20.87 -10.97
N ASP A 203 -1.65 22.07 -11.38
CA ASP A 203 -0.44 22.28 -12.18
C ASP A 203 0.78 21.72 -11.40
N PRO A 204 1.57 20.81 -11.98
CA PRO A 204 2.79 20.28 -11.39
C PRO A 204 3.80 21.35 -10.98
N MET A 205 3.70 22.56 -11.57
CA MET A 205 4.57 23.69 -11.27
C MET A 205 4.20 24.44 -9.97
N HIS A 206 2.99 24.23 -9.42
CA HIS A 206 2.54 24.84 -8.18
C HIS A 206 2.50 23.82 -7.04
N LEU A 207 3.63 23.64 -6.40
CA LEU A 207 3.83 22.68 -5.28
C LEU A 207 3.17 23.10 -3.95
N ASP A 208 2.15 23.97 -3.97
CA ASP A 208 1.45 24.45 -2.74
C ASP A 208 0.40 23.48 -2.21
N LEU A 209 0.58 22.19 -2.52
CA LEU A 209 -0.32 21.15 -2.07
C LEU A 209 -0.02 20.78 -0.62
N VAL A 210 -0.91 21.15 0.28
CA VAL A 210 -1.00 20.57 1.63
C VAL A 210 -2.32 19.83 1.71
N VAL A 211 -2.25 18.51 1.83
CA VAL A 211 -3.43 17.68 2.07
C VAL A 211 -3.82 17.87 3.53
N ASP A 212 -5.04 18.38 3.79
CA ASP A 212 -5.56 18.50 5.16
C ASP A 212 -5.87 17.10 5.72
N THR A 213 -5.03 16.65 6.64
CA THR A 213 -5.14 15.35 7.29
C THR A 213 -6.26 15.28 8.33
N ARG A 214 -6.78 16.43 8.79
CA ARG A 214 -7.82 16.49 9.83
C ARG A 214 -9.19 16.02 9.33
N ALA A 215 -9.45 16.21 8.04
CA ALA A 215 -10.69 15.81 7.38
C ALA A 215 -10.67 14.36 6.88
N LEU A 216 -9.57 13.62 7.07
CA LEU A 216 -9.40 12.25 6.61
C LEU A 216 -9.59 11.23 7.73
N HIS A 217 -10.13 10.06 7.35
CA HIS A 217 -10.19 8.89 8.23
C HIS A 217 -8.80 8.48 8.69
N THR A 218 -8.73 7.88 9.88
CA THR A 218 -7.47 7.49 10.55
C THR A 218 -6.57 6.66 9.66
N GLU A 219 -7.15 5.76 8.86
CA GLU A 219 -6.45 4.86 7.95
C GLU A 219 -5.81 5.57 6.74
N LEU A 220 -6.33 6.73 6.36
CA LEU A 220 -5.82 7.52 5.23
C LEU A 220 -4.79 8.58 5.64
N ARG A 221 -4.69 8.91 6.93
CA ARG A 221 -3.74 9.90 7.45
C ARG A 221 -2.28 9.55 7.14
N PRO A 222 -1.80 8.30 7.33
CA PRO A 222 -0.41 7.95 7.02
C PRO A 222 -0.06 8.17 5.54
N ILE A 223 -1.02 7.91 4.65
CA ILE A 223 -0.85 8.13 3.20
C ILE A 223 -0.74 9.62 2.91
N ALA A 224 -1.65 10.43 3.45
CA ALA A 224 -1.65 11.88 3.29
C ALA A 224 -0.38 12.53 3.86
N ASP A 225 0.09 12.09 5.03
CA ASP A 225 1.33 12.55 5.64
C ASP A 225 2.56 12.20 4.78
N THR A 226 2.56 11.02 4.17
CA THR A 226 3.62 10.60 3.26
C THR A 226 3.63 11.48 1.99
N ILE A 227 2.46 11.75 1.41
CA ILE A 227 2.32 12.66 0.27
C ILE A 227 2.79 14.06 0.66
N ASN A 228 2.35 14.60 1.80
CA ASN A 228 2.77 15.91 2.28
C ASN A 228 4.28 16.00 2.49
N ARG A 229 4.91 14.94 2.99
CA ARG A 229 6.38 14.85 3.14
C ARG A 229 7.08 14.85 1.79
N PHE A 230 6.59 14.06 0.86
CA PHE A 230 7.14 14.01 -0.49
C PHE A 230 7.05 15.36 -1.22
N VAL A 231 5.89 16.03 -1.13
CA VAL A 231 5.69 17.36 -1.73
C VAL A 231 6.63 18.39 -1.10
N ARG A 232 6.82 18.38 0.22
CA ARG A 232 7.81 19.27 0.90
C ARG A 232 9.24 19.02 0.41
N GLN A 233 9.64 17.76 0.25
CA GLN A 233 10.97 17.42 -0.27
C GLN A 233 11.15 17.89 -1.71
N LEU A 234 10.14 17.65 -2.56
CA LEU A 234 10.15 18.10 -3.97
C LEU A 234 10.23 19.62 -4.08
N ARG A 235 9.49 20.35 -3.24
CA ARG A 235 9.53 21.80 -3.15
C ARG A 235 10.92 22.29 -2.76
N ALA A 236 11.47 21.77 -1.68
CA ALA A 236 12.80 22.13 -1.22
C ALA A 236 13.87 21.88 -2.30
N HIS A 237 13.76 20.76 -3.03
CA HIS A 237 14.65 20.46 -4.15
C HIS A 237 14.47 21.45 -5.33
N SER A 238 13.24 21.75 -5.72
CA SER A 238 12.95 22.71 -6.79
C SER A 238 13.44 24.13 -6.44
N GLU A 239 13.24 24.58 -5.20
CA GLU A 239 13.74 25.88 -4.74
C GLU A 239 15.27 25.93 -4.70
N ALA A 240 15.92 24.86 -4.28
CA ALA A 240 17.38 24.73 -4.31
C ALA A 240 17.90 24.80 -5.76
N GLN A 241 17.25 24.09 -6.68
CA GLN A 241 17.60 24.12 -8.10
C GLN A 241 17.40 25.51 -8.73
N ARG A 242 16.29 26.20 -8.45
CA ARG A 242 16.06 27.57 -8.92
C ARG A 242 17.11 28.53 -8.41
N ARG A 243 17.46 28.49 -7.12
CA ARG A 243 18.53 29.29 -6.54
C ARG A 243 19.87 29.00 -7.22
N PHE A 244 20.20 27.73 -7.42
CA PHE A 244 21.42 27.34 -8.12
C PHE A 244 21.52 27.94 -9.54
N ILE A 245 20.44 27.85 -10.33
CA ILE A 245 20.40 28.42 -11.69
C ILE A 245 20.57 29.95 -11.66
N ALA A 246 19.89 30.62 -10.72
CA ALA A 246 19.99 32.09 -10.60
C ALA A 246 21.41 32.52 -10.21
N ASP A 247 22.02 31.84 -9.25
CA ASP A 247 23.37 32.13 -8.78
C ASP A 247 24.43 31.83 -9.86
N ALA A 248 24.30 30.68 -10.55
CA ALA A 248 25.16 30.35 -11.69
C ALA A 248 25.08 31.38 -12.80
N ALA A 249 23.87 31.82 -13.16
CA ALA A 249 23.67 32.86 -14.16
C ALA A 249 24.31 34.20 -13.75
N HIS A 250 24.23 34.55 -12.45
CA HIS A 250 24.86 35.76 -11.94
C HIS A 250 26.39 35.67 -11.99
N GLN A 251 26.98 34.55 -11.58
CA GLN A 251 28.42 34.31 -11.60
C GLN A 251 29.02 34.22 -13.02
N LEU A 252 28.22 33.79 -14.00
CA LEU A 252 28.66 33.80 -15.40
C LEU A 252 28.51 35.19 -16.06
N ARG A 253 27.50 35.97 -15.67
CA ARG A 253 27.24 37.30 -16.25
C ARG A 253 28.41 38.27 -16.01
N THR A 254 28.97 38.27 -14.80
CA THR A 254 30.05 39.19 -14.41
C THR A 254 31.28 39.07 -15.32
N PRO A 255 31.94 37.88 -15.45
CA PRO A 255 33.09 37.73 -16.33
C PRO A 255 32.76 37.93 -17.83
N LEU A 256 31.54 37.57 -18.28
CA LEU A 256 31.10 37.82 -19.63
C LEU A 256 30.95 39.32 -19.92
N ALA A 257 30.39 40.09 -18.97
CA ALA A 257 30.30 41.53 -19.09
C ALA A 257 31.66 42.17 -19.11
N MET A 258 32.64 41.68 -18.29
CA MET A 258 34.01 42.14 -18.29
C MET A 258 34.68 41.86 -19.63
N GLN A 259 34.53 40.66 -20.19
CA GLN A 259 35.04 40.36 -21.55
C GLN A 259 34.44 41.24 -22.61
N ALA A 260 33.12 41.48 -22.57
CA ALA A 260 32.46 42.38 -23.52
C ALA A 260 33.04 43.80 -23.44
N SER A 261 33.25 44.36 -22.24
CA SER A 261 33.86 45.63 -21.99
C SER A 261 35.32 45.71 -22.51
N GLN A 262 36.10 44.64 -22.27
CA GLN A 262 37.47 44.53 -22.77
C GLN A 262 37.54 44.54 -24.32
N ILE A 263 36.63 43.80 -24.96
CA ILE A 263 36.52 43.78 -26.41
C ILE A 263 36.14 45.19 -26.95
N GLU A 264 35.23 45.88 -26.29
CA GLU A 264 34.78 47.21 -26.69
C GLU A 264 35.91 48.26 -26.49
N PHE A 265 36.65 48.17 -25.38
CA PHE A 265 37.85 48.99 -25.16
C PHE A 265 38.93 48.73 -26.22
N ALA A 266 39.15 47.45 -26.62
CA ALA A 266 40.06 47.10 -27.70
C ALA A 266 39.67 47.79 -29.02
N ARG A 267 38.40 47.75 -29.33
CA ARG A 267 37.88 48.40 -30.56
C ARG A 267 38.04 49.93 -30.52
N TYR A 268 37.82 50.53 -29.34
CA TYR A 268 38.02 51.95 -29.12
C TYR A 268 39.49 52.37 -29.26
N THR A 269 40.41 51.69 -28.56
CA THR A 269 41.85 51.95 -28.59
C THR A 269 42.40 51.81 -30.01
N ARG A 270 41.97 50.81 -30.75
CA ARG A 270 42.37 50.61 -32.14
C ARG A 270 41.96 51.81 -33.06
N ARG A 271 40.85 52.47 -32.78
CA ARG A 271 40.32 53.56 -33.60
C ARG A 271 40.90 54.95 -33.28
N HIS A 272 41.21 55.18 -32.00
CA HIS A 272 41.42 56.55 -31.52
C HIS A 272 42.85 56.87 -31.06
N ARG A 273 43.67 55.83 -30.78
CA ARG A 273 45.09 56.09 -30.38
C ARG A 273 46.01 56.10 -31.60
N GLN A 274 46.80 57.20 -31.75
CA GLN A 274 47.72 57.42 -32.88
C GLN A 274 49.13 56.90 -32.56
N ASP A 275 49.52 56.84 -31.24
CA ASP A 275 50.85 56.36 -30.83
C ASP A 275 50.93 54.83 -30.83
N TRP A 276 51.93 54.27 -31.56
CA TRP A 276 52.06 52.85 -31.85
C TRP A 276 52.56 52.06 -30.64
N ASP A 277 53.49 52.62 -29.83
CA ASP A 277 54.08 51.89 -28.70
C ASP A 277 53.07 51.78 -27.53
N THR A 278 52.38 52.87 -27.22
CA THR A 278 51.32 52.88 -26.20
C THR A 278 50.15 51.97 -26.58
N ARG A 279 49.78 51.95 -27.89
CA ARG A 279 48.73 51.04 -28.40
C ARG A 279 49.10 49.56 -28.22
N ARG A 280 50.38 49.21 -28.48
CA ARG A 280 50.87 47.82 -28.33
C ARG A 280 50.85 47.38 -26.89
N ALA A 281 51.34 48.21 -25.98
CA ALA A 281 51.33 47.90 -24.52
C ALA A 281 49.93 47.73 -23.97
N ASP A 282 48.97 48.62 -24.33
CA ASP A 282 47.58 48.50 -23.90
C ASP A 282 46.90 47.24 -24.46
N MET A 283 47.22 46.85 -25.70
CA MET A 283 46.71 45.62 -26.32
C MET A 283 47.29 44.38 -25.66
N ASP A 284 48.58 44.36 -25.36
CA ASP A 284 49.21 43.20 -24.66
C ASP A 284 48.62 43.01 -23.24
N ALA A 285 48.48 44.14 -22.50
CA ALA A 285 47.81 44.07 -21.17
C ALA A 285 46.37 43.53 -21.27
N MET A 286 45.61 43.98 -22.26
CA MET A 286 44.25 43.54 -22.48
C MET A 286 44.16 42.07 -22.88
N TRP A 287 45.09 41.55 -23.72
CA TRP A 287 45.18 40.13 -24.01
C TRP A 287 45.40 39.29 -22.77
N VAL A 288 46.26 39.73 -21.86
CA VAL A 288 46.48 39.06 -20.58
C VAL A 288 45.19 39.05 -19.74
N ASP A 289 44.50 40.19 -19.66
CA ASP A 289 43.25 40.31 -18.91
C ASP A 289 42.11 39.44 -19.52
N MET A 290 42.01 39.42 -20.86
CA MET A 290 41.09 38.50 -21.52
C MET A 290 41.39 37.05 -21.28
N GLN A 291 42.64 36.62 -21.32
CA GLN A 291 43.05 35.27 -21.00
C GLN A 291 42.71 34.90 -19.54
N ASN A 292 42.96 35.82 -18.63
CA ASN A 292 42.62 35.62 -17.21
C ASN A 292 41.09 35.50 -16.99
N SER A 293 40.31 36.35 -17.65
CA SER A 293 38.86 36.32 -17.61
C SER A 293 38.32 35.01 -18.18
N ASN A 294 38.86 34.55 -19.33
CA ASN A 294 38.50 33.27 -19.92
C ASN A 294 38.81 32.07 -19.04
N ARG A 295 40.02 32.06 -18.44
CA ARG A 295 40.41 30.99 -17.46
C ARG A 295 39.46 30.94 -16.27
N ARG A 296 39.03 32.13 -15.75
CA ARG A 296 38.03 32.20 -14.66
C ARG A 296 36.67 31.64 -15.11
N LEU A 297 36.19 31.93 -16.32
CA LEU A 297 34.97 31.40 -16.88
C LEU A 297 35.01 29.87 -16.97
N VAL A 298 36.10 29.32 -17.55
CA VAL A 298 36.26 27.87 -17.68
C VAL A 298 36.32 27.21 -16.26
N ALA A 299 37.01 27.80 -15.31
CA ALA A 299 37.07 27.28 -13.95
C ALA A 299 35.69 27.28 -13.25
N VAL A 300 34.90 28.35 -13.41
CA VAL A 300 33.50 28.40 -12.90
C VAL A 300 32.62 27.35 -13.54
N THR A 301 32.68 27.23 -14.87
CA THR A 301 31.88 26.26 -15.62
C THR A 301 32.21 24.83 -15.22
N ASN A 302 33.51 24.49 -15.08
CA ASN A 302 33.94 23.17 -14.62
C ASN A 302 33.49 22.86 -13.18
N LYS A 303 33.52 23.85 -12.27
CA LYS A 303 33.03 23.70 -10.90
C LYS A 303 31.51 23.48 -10.85
N LEU A 304 30.76 24.17 -11.71
CA LEU A 304 29.31 23.97 -11.83
C LEU A 304 28.98 22.57 -12.39
N LEU A 305 29.75 22.11 -13.39
CA LEU A 305 29.59 20.77 -13.95
C LEU A 305 29.87 19.67 -12.92
N LEU A 306 30.97 19.81 -12.14
CA LEU A 306 31.32 18.88 -11.06
C LEU A 306 30.22 18.83 -10.00
N LEU A 307 29.65 19.98 -9.63
CA LEU A 307 28.57 20.07 -8.68
C LEU A 307 27.32 19.36 -9.21
N ALA A 308 26.96 19.57 -10.47
CA ALA A 308 25.85 18.90 -11.14
C ALA A 308 26.05 17.37 -11.20
N GLN A 309 27.27 16.89 -11.49
CA GLN A 309 27.58 15.47 -11.52
C GLN A 309 27.49 14.83 -10.12
N ALA A 310 27.94 15.52 -9.07
CA ALA A 310 27.83 15.04 -7.71
C ALA A 310 26.37 14.96 -7.22
N GLU A 311 25.48 15.85 -7.69
CA GLU A 311 24.05 15.87 -7.31
C GLU A 311 23.18 14.86 -8.05
N HIS A 312 23.49 14.56 -9.31
CA HIS A 312 22.64 13.75 -10.19
C HIS A 312 23.04 12.27 -10.14
N GLY A 313 22.96 11.59 -9.02
CA GLY A 313 22.90 10.11 -8.94
C GLY A 313 23.91 9.25 -9.73
N ASP A 314 24.53 9.77 -10.77
CA ASP A 314 25.52 9.07 -11.58
C ASP A 314 26.79 8.71 -10.76
N ALA A 315 27.07 9.47 -9.72
CA ALA A 315 28.12 9.18 -8.75
C ALA A 315 27.89 7.85 -8.00
N HIS A 316 26.65 7.38 -7.88
CA HIS A 316 26.32 6.08 -7.28
C HIS A 316 26.47 4.91 -8.23
N THR A 317 26.39 5.15 -9.54
CA THR A 317 26.32 4.08 -10.57
C THR A 317 27.71 3.59 -11.00
N HIS A 318 28.76 4.42 -10.85
CA HIS A 318 30.11 4.12 -11.33
C HIS A 318 31.16 4.22 -10.21
N ARG A 319 30.89 3.60 -9.06
CA ARG A 319 31.84 3.54 -7.96
C ARG A 319 32.78 2.35 -8.15
N GLU A 320 34.08 2.58 -7.95
CA GLU A 320 35.10 1.55 -7.93
C GLU A 320 35.99 1.70 -6.68
N PRO A 321 36.72 0.66 -6.27
CA PRO A 321 37.64 0.74 -5.16
C PRO A 321 38.88 1.59 -5.51
N VAL A 322 38.94 2.82 -5.00
CA VAL A 322 40.02 3.79 -5.25
C VAL A 322 40.89 3.94 -4.01
N GLY A 323 42.20 3.91 -4.18
CA GLY A 323 43.18 4.19 -3.10
C GLY A 323 43.25 5.68 -2.79
N LEU A 324 42.77 6.08 -1.62
CA LEU A 324 42.73 7.49 -1.24
C LEU A 324 44.11 8.12 -1.06
N ALA A 325 45.10 7.35 -0.57
CA ALA A 325 46.47 7.79 -0.46
C ALA A 325 47.13 8.10 -1.80
N GLU A 326 46.83 7.30 -2.84
CA GLU A 326 47.29 7.49 -4.21
C GLU A 326 46.68 8.75 -4.85
N VAL A 327 45.40 9.00 -4.59
CA VAL A 327 44.73 10.23 -5.03
C VAL A 327 45.32 11.45 -4.35
N ALA A 328 45.54 11.40 -3.01
CA ALA A 328 46.14 12.49 -2.27
C ALA A 328 47.55 12.81 -2.77
N LEU A 329 48.38 11.79 -3.05
CA LEU A 329 49.71 11.97 -3.58
C LEU A 329 49.68 12.68 -4.95
N ARG A 330 48.89 12.20 -5.89
CA ARG A 330 48.74 12.83 -7.23
C ARG A 330 48.32 14.30 -7.12
N CYS A 331 47.34 14.61 -6.26
CA CYS A 331 46.89 15.99 -6.08
C CYS A 331 47.96 16.90 -5.45
N VAL A 332 48.72 16.39 -4.48
CA VAL A 332 49.87 17.10 -3.88
C VAL A 332 50.93 17.39 -4.93
N GLU A 333 51.31 16.38 -5.75
CA GLU A 333 52.29 16.57 -6.83
C GLU A 333 51.81 17.61 -7.86
N GLN A 334 50.57 17.58 -8.24
CA GLN A 334 49.98 18.54 -9.19
C GLN A 334 50.04 19.99 -8.66
N LEU A 335 49.86 20.18 -7.36
CA LEU A 335 49.79 21.50 -6.76
C LEU A 335 51.12 21.96 -6.16
N ALA A 336 52.17 21.11 -6.16
CA ALA A 336 53.51 21.42 -5.61
C ALA A 336 54.09 22.70 -6.23
N ALA A 337 54.06 22.85 -7.56
CA ALA A 337 54.57 24.05 -8.23
C ALA A 337 53.79 25.33 -7.87
N LEU A 338 52.54 25.23 -7.47
CA LEU A 338 51.73 26.35 -6.99
C LEU A 338 52.12 26.69 -5.54
N ALA A 339 52.32 25.68 -4.70
CA ALA A 339 52.79 25.83 -3.31
C ALA A 339 54.18 26.50 -3.25
N ASP A 340 55.09 26.03 -4.09
CA ASP A 340 56.45 26.63 -4.18
C ASP A 340 56.43 28.11 -4.60
N ARG A 341 55.60 28.46 -5.61
CA ARG A 341 55.43 29.85 -6.04
C ARG A 341 54.86 30.74 -4.94
N ARG A 342 54.07 30.20 -4.03
CA ARG A 342 53.49 30.88 -2.87
C ARG A 342 54.36 30.74 -1.61
N ARG A 343 55.50 30.05 -1.70
CA ARG A 343 56.38 29.71 -0.58
C ARG A 343 55.66 29.04 0.57
N ILE A 344 54.75 28.13 0.28
CA ILE A 344 53.99 27.35 1.25
C ILE A 344 54.59 25.95 1.34
N ASP A 345 54.88 25.49 2.55
CA ASP A 345 55.34 24.12 2.85
C ASP A 345 54.16 23.17 2.70
N LEU A 346 54.13 22.38 1.59
CA LEU A 346 53.08 21.43 1.28
C LEU A 346 53.56 20.01 1.57
N GLY A 347 53.02 19.39 2.63
CA GLY A 347 53.37 18.05 3.07
C GLY A 347 52.27 17.00 2.89
N LEU A 348 52.69 15.73 2.78
CA LEU A 348 51.79 14.58 2.78
C LEU A 348 52.20 13.62 3.93
N ASP A 349 51.26 13.33 4.83
CA ASP A 349 51.40 12.37 5.93
C ASP A 349 50.47 11.17 5.71
N VAL A 350 51.03 10.04 5.30
CA VAL A 350 50.31 8.81 5.05
C VAL A 350 50.66 7.77 6.10
N SER A 351 49.79 7.60 7.09
CA SER A 351 49.96 6.64 8.18
C SER A 351 49.36 5.27 7.90
N VAL A 352 49.19 4.91 6.65
CA VAL A 352 48.58 3.63 6.20
C VAL A 352 49.50 2.94 5.19
N ALA A 353 49.54 1.60 5.21
CA ALA A 353 50.27 0.84 4.19
C ALA A 353 49.62 1.08 2.82
N SER A 354 50.47 1.22 1.78
CA SER A 354 49.98 1.39 0.40
C SER A 354 48.96 0.34 0.04
N GLY A 355 47.80 0.78 -0.47
CA GLY A 355 46.71 -0.10 -0.93
C GLY A 355 45.67 -0.51 0.13
N THR A 356 45.83 -0.13 1.42
CA THR A 356 44.85 -0.49 2.47
C THR A 356 43.74 0.54 2.65
N ALA A 357 43.97 1.82 2.36
CA ALA A 357 42.98 2.89 2.47
C ALA A 357 42.14 3.00 1.16
N ARG A 358 41.31 2.00 0.88
CA ARG A 358 40.44 2.03 -0.29
C ARG A 358 39.04 2.52 0.07
N VAL A 359 38.49 3.36 -0.80
CA VAL A 359 37.14 3.92 -0.70
C VAL A 359 36.35 3.61 -1.96
N SER A 360 35.05 3.39 -1.82
CA SER A 360 34.15 3.19 -2.98
C SER A 360 33.77 4.54 -3.55
N ALA A 361 34.42 4.94 -4.64
CA ALA A 361 34.25 6.27 -5.22
C ALA A 361 34.43 6.27 -6.74
N GLN A 362 33.98 7.34 -7.39
CA GLN A 362 34.34 7.63 -8.77
C GLN A 362 35.67 8.42 -8.76
N PRO A 363 36.74 7.94 -9.44
CA PRO A 363 38.06 8.54 -9.36
C PRO A 363 38.08 10.04 -9.67
N ALA A 364 37.42 10.49 -10.71
CA ALA A 364 37.39 11.89 -11.12
C ALA A 364 36.75 12.82 -10.06
N LEU A 365 35.70 12.36 -9.38
CA LEU A 365 35.07 13.14 -8.31
C LEU A 365 35.91 13.12 -7.03
N LEU A 366 36.63 12.03 -6.73
CA LEU A 366 37.52 11.96 -5.60
C LEU A 366 38.73 12.85 -5.79
N ASP A 367 39.35 12.86 -6.98
CA ASP A 367 40.40 13.80 -7.37
C ASP A 367 39.91 15.25 -7.23
N ALA A 368 38.70 15.55 -7.68
CA ALA A 368 38.11 16.89 -7.56
C ALA A 368 37.87 17.30 -6.09
N LEU A 369 37.46 16.39 -5.21
CA LEU A 369 37.31 16.65 -3.77
C LEU A 369 38.62 17.04 -3.14
N VAL A 370 39.67 16.22 -3.34
CA VAL A 370 41.02 16.46 -2.78
C VAL A 370 41.60 17.76 -3.32
N THR A 371 41.49 17.99 -4.63
CA THR A 371 41.96 19.22 -5.29
C THR A 371 41.26 20.47 -4.74
N ASN A 372 39.92 20.43 -4.54
CA ASN A 372 39.21 21.57 -3.95
C ASN A 372 39.62 21.88 -2.52
N LEU A 373 39.89 20.86 -1.69
CA LEU A 373 40.41 21.04 -0.34
C LEU A 373 41.79 21.68 -0.36
N LEU A 374 42.69 21.16 -1.19
CA LEU A 374 44.06 21.67 -1.32
C LEU A 374 44.09 23.10 -1.91
N ASP A 375 43.33 23.38 -2.96
CA ASP A 375 43.20 24.73 -3.55
C ASP A 375 42.72 25.75 -2.49
N ASN A 376 41.77 25.37 -1.66
CA ASN A 376 41.32 26.22 -0.55
C ASN A 376 42.42 26.41 0.48
N ALA A 377 43.07 25.36 0.95
CA ALA A 377 44.14 25.47 1.92
C ALA A 377 45.30 26.36 1.42
N LEU A 378 45.80 26.11 0.20
CA LEU A 378 46.86 26.90 -0.42
C LEU A 378 46.45 28.36 -0.65
N ARG A 379 45.20 28.64 -0.91
CA ARG A 379 44.69 29.99 -1.17
C ARG A 379 44.61 30.84 0.09
N TYR A 380 44.19 30.24 1.22
CA TYR A 380 43.98 30.99 2.46
C TYR A 380 45.19 30.95 3.39
N THR A 381 46.18 30.09 3.14
CA THR A 381 47.43 30.08 3.85
C THR A 381 48.31 31.24 3.38
N GLN A 382 48.95 31.96 4.34
CA GLN A 382 49.87 33.06 4.06
C GLN A 382 51.22 32.52 3.53
N GLU A 383 51.98 33.39 2.87
CA GLU A 383 53.34 33.10 2.43
C GLU A 383 54.20 32.66 3.62
N GLY A 384 54.96 31.59 3.47
CA GLY A 384 55.75 30.95 4.55
C GLY A 384 54.94 30.03 5.45
N GLY A 385 53.62 29.82 5.14
CA GLY A 385 52.78 28.92 5.91
C GLY A 385 52.95 27.45 5.54
N ARG A 386 52.12 26.59 6.17
CA ARG A 386 52.17 25.14 5.99
C ARG A 386 50.79 24.58 5.68
N VAL A 387 50.74 23.62 4.77
CA VAL A 387 49.55 22.81 4.44
C VAL A 387 49.96 21.33 4.50
N THR A 388 49.25 20.52 5.26
CA THR A 388 49.51 19.09 5.39
C THR A 388 48.27 18.27 5.02
N VAL A 389 48.47 17.32 4.12
CA VAL A 389 47.43 16.34 3.78
C VAL A 389 47.67 15.07 4.56
N GLY A 390 46.72 14.57 5.28
CA GLY A 390 46.82 13.32 6.03
C GLY A 390 45.84 12.24 5.48
N VAL A 391 46.32 10.99 5.39
CA VAL A 391 45.44 9.83 5.12
C VAL A 391 45.67 8.77 6.17
N ARG A 392 44.64 8.41 6.90
CA ARG A 392 44.72 7.41 7.98
C ARG A 392 43.43 6.56 8.04
N ILE A 393 43.53 5.41 8.70
CA ILE A 393 42.36 4.58 9.03
C ILE A 393 42.09 4.72 10.53
N VAL A 394 40.86 5.14 10.86
CA VAL A 394 40.39 5.31 12.24
C VAL A 394 39.04 4.64 12.37
N GLU A 395 38.86 3.73 13.34
CA GLU A 395 37.57 3.09 13.65
C GLU A 395 36.84 2.53 12.43
N GLN A 396 37.54 1.82 11.54
CA GLN A 396 37.00 1.27 10.28
C GLN A 396 36.49 2.35 9.28
N ARG A 397 37.03 3.55 9.35
CA ARG A 397 36.81 4.61 8.37
C ARG A 397 38.12 5.08 7.79
N VAL A 398 38.15 5.43 6.52
CA VAL A 398 39.28 6.09 5.89
C VAL A 398 39.11 7.58 6.07
N GLU A 399 40.02 8.21 6.78
CA GLU A 399 40.03 9.67 7.00
C GLU A 399 41.04 10.34 6.06
N LEU A 400 40.54 11.36 5.34
CA LEU A 400 41.34 12.36 4.66
C LEU A 400 41.33 13.63 5.51
N THR A 401 42.46 14.14 5.88
CA THR A 401 42.60 15.42 6.58
C THR A 401 43.41 16.40 5.72
N VAL A 402 42.97 17.65 5.66
CA VAL A 402 43.73 18.75 5.09
C VAL A 402 43.85 19.81 6.19
N GLU A 403 45.07 20.02 6.65
CA GLU A 403 45.41 20.95 7.74
C GLU A 403 46.14 22.15 7.17
N ASP A 404 45.75 23.37 7.53
CA ASP A 404 46.43 24.60 7.20
C ASP A 404 46.69 25.45 8.47
N ASN A 405 47.61 26.40 8.39
CA ASN A 405 47.86 27.38 9.43
C ASN A 405 47.45 28.81 9.04
N GLY A 406 46.46 28.93 8.19
CA GLY A 406 45.82 30.16 7.75
C GLY A 406 44.94 30.82 8.83
N PRO A 407 44.03 31.73 8.47
CA PRO A 407 43.19 32.45 9.42
C PRO A 407 42.11 31.59 10.08
N GLY A 408 41.84 30.39 9.54
CA GLY A 408 40.77 29.52 10.00
C GLY A 408 39.35 30.02 9.63
N ILE A 409 38.32 29.34 10.17
CA ILE A 409 36.89 29.67 9.97
C ILE A 409 36.23 29.87 11.34
N PRO A 410 35.60 31.04 11.61
CA PRO A 410 34.85 31.28 12.83
C PRO A 410 33.73 30.24 13.02
N ALA A 411 33.43 29.90 14.29
CA ALA A 411 32.47 28.84 14.63
C ALA A 411 31.10 29.10 14.00
N GLU A 412 30.65 30.36 14.01
CA GLU A 412 29.33 30.75 13.47
C GLU A 412 29.21 30.58 11.93
N ALA A 413 30.35 30.52 11.25
CA ALA A 413 30.38 30.42 9.79
C ALA A 413 30.62 28.99 9.28
N ARG A 414 30.96 28.02 10.16
CA ARG A 414 31.37 26.65 9.75
C ARG A 414 30.27 25.88 9.00
N GLU A 415 29.01 26.10 9.30
CA GLU A 415 27.90 25.48 8.54
C GLU A 415 27.68 26.21 7.21
N ARG A 416 27.80 27.54 7.24
CA ARG A 416 27.51 28.39 6.08
C ARG A 416 28.57 28.35 4.99
N VAL A 417 29.85 28.03 5.32
CA VAL A 417 30.93 27.92 4.31
C VAL A 417 30.69 26.76 3.31
N PHE A 418 29.79 25.85 3.62
CA PHE A 418 29.34 24.81 2.71
C PHE A 418 28.17 25.25 1.82
N GLU A 419 27.58 26.44 2.05
CA GLU A 419 26.59 27.01 1.16
C GLU A 419 27.24 27.44 -0.14
N ARG A 420 26.54 27.29 -1.24
CA ARG A 420 27.03 27.67 -2.58
C ARG A 420 27.23 29.17 -2.65
N PHE A 421 28.37 29.57 -3.24
CA PHE A 421 28.76 30.97 -3.42
C PHE A 421 28.99 31.77 -2.10
N TYR A 422 28.90 31.14 -0.96
CA TYR A 422 29.15 31.80 0.31
C TYR A 422 30.68 32.08 0.49
N ARG A 423 31.04 33.27 1.01
CA ARG A 423 32.41 33.72 1.24
C ARG A 423 32.47 34.52 2.53
N LEU A 424 33.49 34.28 3.35
CA LEU A 424 33.73 35.02 4.59
C LEU A 424 34.20 36.46 4.35
N SER A 425 34.96 36.71 3.27
CA SER A 425 35.39 38.05 2.88
C SER A 425 35.23 38.28 1.38
N GLN A 426 34.81 39.48 0.99
CA GLN A 426 34.65 39.84 -0.43
C GLN A 426 35.96 40.18 -1.15
N GLY A 427 37.08 40.34 -0.41
CA GLY A 427 38.37 40.78 -0.97
C GLY A 427 39.27 39.66 -1.52
N THR A 428 39.05 38.41 -1.19
CA THR A 428 39.86 37.25 -1.65
C THR A 428 39.34 36.70 -2.97
N GLU A 429 40.20 36.34 -3.93
CA GLU A 429 39.79 35.66 -5.15
C GLU A 429 39.15 34.30 -4.83
N GLY A 430 37.98 33.98 -5.41
CA GLY A 430 37.34 32.67 -5.24
C GLY A 430 35.88 32.68 -5.65
N THR A 431 35.38 31.51 -6.06
CA THR A 431 33.97 31.33 -6.53
C THR A 431 33.01 31.03 -5.39
N GLY A 432 33.45 30.68 -4.20
CA GLY A 432 32.59 30.20 -3.11
C GLY A 432 31.97 28.82 -3.36
N LEU A 433 32.48 28.07 -4.34
CA LEU A 433 31.96 26.72 -4.68
C LEU A 433 32.77 25.56 -4.12
N GLY A 434 34.04 25.79 -3.69
CA GLY A 434 34.98 24.72 -3.34
C GLY A 434 34.47 23.81 -2.24
N LEU A 435 34.10 24.35 -1.07
CA LEU A 435 33.58 23.55 0.06
C LEU A 435 32.18 22.99 -0.21
N ALA A 436 31.36 23.70 -1.00
CA ALA A 436 30.06 23.16 -1.45
C ALA A 436 30.24 21.88 -2.30
N ILE A 437 31.20 21.90 -3.24
CA ILE A 437 31.57 20.74 -4.06
C ILE A 437 32.07 19.59 -3.16
N VAL A 438 32.95 19.88 -2.21
CA VAL A 438 33.47 18.89 -1.24
C VAL A 438 32.33 18.22 -0.49
N ARG A 439 31.35 18.97 0.01
CA ARG A 439 30.19 18.43 0.74
C ARG A 439 29.30 17.56 -0.14
N GLU A 440 29.02 17.97 -1.38
CA GLU A 440 28.17 17.20 -2.28
C GLU A 440 28.87 15.90 -2.75
N ILE A 441 30.17 15.96 -3.06
CA ILE A 441 30.95 14.76 -3.40
C ILE A 441 31.05 13.81 -2.19
N ALA A 442 31.29 14.33 -1.01
CA ALA A 442 31.34 13.52 0.21
C ALA A 442 29.99 12.81 0.46
N ARG A 443 28.86 13.52 0.32
CA ARG A 443 27.52 12.93 0.40
C ARG A 443 27.29 11.86 -0.65
N ALA A 444 27.74 12.10 -1.89
CA ALA A 444 27.62 11.13 -2.97
C ALA A 444 28.39 9.82 -2.67
N PHE A 445 29.38 9.84 -1.79
CA PHE A 445 30.18 8.68 -1.37
C PHE A 445 29.90 8.22 0.07
N ASP A 446 28.77 8.63 0.66
CA ASP A 446 28.37 8.29 2.04
C ASP A 446 29.43 8.71 3.10
N ALA A 447 30.21 9.75 2.77
CA ALA A 447 31.22 10.32 3.64
C ALA A 447 30.71 11.52 4.42
N THR A 448 31.33 11.81 5.55
CA THR A 448 31.07 13.00 6.37
C THR A 448 32.20 13.98 6.28
N VAL A 449 31.91 15.30 6.37
CA VAL A 449 32.88 16.37 6.33
C VAL A 449 32.77 17.18 7.62
N ASP A 450 33.87 17.34 8.33
CA ASP A 450 33.96 18.12 9.57
C ASP A 450 35.02 19.20 9.47
N LEU A 451 34.79 20.35 10.15
CA LEU A 451 35.70 21.49 10.23
C LEU A 451 36.13 21.71 11.68
N ALA A 452 37.41 21.78 11.93
CA ALA A 452 37.98 22.07 13.23
C ALA A 452 39.08 23.14 13.14
N VAL A 453 39.41 23.75 14.27
CA VAL A 453 40.60 24.62 14.37
C VAL A 453 41.85 23.72 14.44
N ASN A 454 42.94 24.14 13.79
CA ASN A 454 44.19 23.42 13.89
C ASN A 454 44.78 23.60 15.30
N ALA A 455 44.63 22.57 16.14
CA ALA A 455 45.05 22.58 17.53
C ALA A 455 46.56 22.60 17.68
N ARG A 456 47.35 22.15 16.70
CA ARG A 456 48.83 22.12 16.74
C ARG A 456 49.42 23.50 16.61
N GLU A 457 48.80 24.37 15.81
CA GLU A 457 49.30 25.71 15.53
C GLU A 457 48.49 26.80 16.27
N GLY A 458 47.41 26.42 16.98
CA GLY A 458 46.51 27.35 17.68
C GLY A 458 45.68 28.24 16.75
N ARG A 459 45.92 28.17 15.45
CA ARG A 459 45.22 28.88 14.36
C ARG A 459 45.20 28.02 13.09
N GLY A 460 44.32 28.34 12.15
CA GLY A 460 44.16 27.60 10.89
C GLY A 460 42.93 26.70 10.88
N LEU A 461 42.81 25.90 9.86
CA LEU A 461 41.68 25.02 9.61
C LEU A 461 42.17 23.58 9.46
N VAL A 462 41.42 22.66 10.03
CA VAL A 462 41.48 21.22 9.72
C VAL A 462 40.15 20.81 9.09
N VAL A 463 40.20 20.36 7.85
CA VAL A 463 39.10 19.74 7.19
C VAL A 463 39.28 18.24 7.22
N THR A 464 38.33 17.51 7.80
CA THR A 464 38.35 16.04 7.89
C THR A 464 37.21 15.46 7.09
N VAL A 465 37.52 14.58 6.13
CA VAL A 465 36.53 13.81 5.37
C VAL A 465 36.64 12.34 5.74
N ARG A 466 35.57 11.74 6.26
CA ARG A 466 35.53 10.34 6.69
C ARG A 466 34.71 9.51 5.74
N PHE A 467 35.35 8.58 5.07
CA PHE A 467 34.74 7.64 4.14
C PHE A 467 34.50 6.29 4.82
N PRO A 468 33.42 5.56 4.48
CA PRO A 468 33.31 4.15 4.82
C PRO A 468 34.46 3.37 4.16
N VAL A 469 35.04 2.39 4.88
CA VAL A 469 36.06 1.49 4.30
C VAL A 469 35.38 0.64 3.23
N PHE A 470 36.05 0.49 2.10
CA PHE A 470 35.64 -0.50 1.12
C PHE A 470 35.99 -1.89 1.67
N ALA A 471 34.95 -2.70 1.98
CA ALA A 471 35.09 -4.05 2.49
C ALA A 471 35.48 -5.04 1.40
#